data_174be5726de1f9b6777cfde97e29f99e
#
_entry.id   174be5726de1f9b6777cfde97e29f99e
#
_cell.length_a   1.000
_cell.length_b   1.000
_cell.length_c   1.000
_cell.angle_alpha   90.00
_cell.angle_beta   90.00
_cell.angle_gamma   90.00
#
_symmetry.space_group_name_H-M   'P 1'
#
loop_
_entity.id
_entity.type
_entity.pdbx_description
1 polymer ?
#
loop_
_entity_poly.entity_id
_entity_poly.type
_entity_poly.pdbx_seq_one_letter_code
_entity_poly.pdbx_strand_id
1 'polypeptide(L)'
;AQKKIKKIEYIRTSQLQNYKQYIQSDVSQKHMPIFGAKQASTHVNLRGDKSRPYYVGNYQFLTHTGLYIIAGFSDDSSRDLFEAILELLGLSGIGGKRSGGYGKFELADDPIELESEGVYEDDSALYALLHNKHGKMMCISACVPTSDEVATLKQGSYKLQKRGGFVGSTGSETQVKRNSYHVVKEGSVCPKALVGQMLTITGDSLPHPVYRNGMGLWIGVDYE
;
A
#
# COMPACT_ATOMS: atom_id res chain seq x y z
N ALA A 1 -3.58 18.83 21.37
CA ALA A 1 -3.48 17.37 21.18
C ALA A 1 -4.04 16.94 19.82
N GLN A 2 -5.31 17.18 19.46
CA GLN A 2 -5.95 16.69 18.21
C GLN A 2 -5.23 17.11 16.90
N LYS A 3 -4.66 18.32 16.83
CA LYS A 3 -3.91 18.78 15.63
C LYS A 3 -2.58 18.01 15.43
N LYS A 4 -1.98 17.53 16.51
CA LYS A 4 -0.74 16.75 16.46
C LYS A 4 -1.02 15.33 15.97
N ILE A 5 -2.08 14.71 16.46
CA ILE A 5 -2.53 13.36 16.08
C ILE A 5 -2.79 13.25 14.58
N LYS A 6 -3.43 14.27 13.98
CA LYS A 6 -3.72 14.31 12.53
C LYS A 6 -2.47 14.33 11.64
N LYS A 7 -1.29 14.58 12.19
CA LYS A 7 -0.02 14.63 11.45
C LYS A 7 0.79 13.33 11.55
N ILE A 8 0.35 12.37 12.38
CA ILE A 8 1.01 11.07 12.48
C ILE A 8 0.66 10.28 11.22
N GLU A 9 1.64 10.04 10.37
CA GLU A 9 1.48 9.24 9.14
C GLU A 9 1.87 7.79 9.36
N TYR A 10 2.72 7.50 10.35
CA TYR A 10 3.29 6.18 10.62
C TYR A 10 3.28 5.88 12.11
N ILE A 11 3.12 4.63 12.46
CA ILE A 11 3.20 4.11 13.84
C ILE A 11 3.93 2.77 13.80
N ARG A 12 4.70 2.47 14.82
CA ARG A 12 5.28 1.13 14.99
C ARG A 12 4.19 0.10 15.22
N THR A 13 4.36 -1.08 14.68
CA THR A 13 3.39 -2.17 14.79
C THR A 13 3.18 -2.58 16.24
N SER A 14 4.25 -2.66 17.03
CA SER A 14 4.21 -2.95 18.47
C SER A 14 3.44 -1.91 19.30
N GLN A 15 3.31 -0.67 18.79
CA GLN A 15 2.60 0.40 19.50
C GLN A 15 1.12 0.52 19.07
N LEU A 16 0.69 -0.26 18.09
CA LEU A 16 -0.64 -0.10 17.52
C LEU A 16 -1.75 -0.51 18.50
N GLN A 17 -1.55 -1.55 19.30
CA GLN A 17 -2.51 -1.97 20.33
C GLN A 17 -2.67 -0.93 21.44
N ASN A 18 -1.60 -0.21 21.77
CA ASN A 18 -1.59 0.84 22.78
C ASN A 18 -1.71 2.25 22.17
N TYR A 19 -2.31 2.33 21.00
CA TYR A 19 -2.38 3.55 20.18
C TYR A 19 -2.88 4.79 20.95
N LYS A 20 -3.89 4.67 21.80
CA LYS A 20 -4.40 5.81 22.61
C LYS A 20 -3.33 6.33 23.57
N GLN A 21 -2.63 5.43 24.28
CA GLN A 21 -1.56 5.80 25.20
C GLN A 21 -0.35 6.35 24.45
N TYR A 22 0.01 5.72 23.32
CA TYR A 22 1.08 6.18 22.45
C TYR A 22 0.86 7.60 21.96
N ILE A 23 -0.36 7.94 21.53
CA ILE A 23 -0.71 9.30 21.06
C ILE A 23 -0.72 10.33 22.19
N GLN A 24 -1.08 9.92 23.41
CA GLN A 24 -1.11 10.82 24.57
C GLN A 24 0.30 11.07 25.13
N SER A 25 1.23 10.17 24.92
CA SER A 25 2.63 10.35 25.32
C SER A 25 3.36 11.29 24.36
N ASP A 26 4.07 12.29 24.89
CA ASP A 26 4.92 13.22 24.10
C ASP A 26 6.07 12.49 23.35
N VAL A 27 6.31 11.24 23.69
CA VAL A 27 7.33 10.36 23.11
C VAL A 27 6.98 9.99 21.65
N SER A 28 5.70 9.99 21.29
CA SER A 28 5.23 9.57 19.97
C SER A 28 5.79 10.37 18.79
N GLN A 29 6.25 11.58 19.01
CA GLN A 29 6.76 12.44 17.92
C GLN A 29 8.29 12.49 17.84
N LYS A 30 8.99 12.06 18.87
CA LYS A 30 10.45 12.19 18.94
C LYS A 30 11.23 11.02 18.34
N HIS A 31 10.56 9.89 18.05
CA HIS A 31 11.24 8.63 17.74
C HIS A 31 10.76 7.92 16.48
N MET A 32 9.95 8.57 15.63
CA MET A 32 9.68 8.02 14.29
C MET A 32 10.93 8.16 13.44
N PRO A 33 11.55 7.06 13.03
CA PRO A 33 12.71 7.15 12.16
C PRO A 33 12.30 7.82 10.84
N ILE A 34 13.07 8.80 10.42
CA ILE A 34 12.94 9.37 9.09
C ILE A 34 13.54 8.36 8.13
N PHE A 35 12.73 7.75 7.27
CA PHE A 35 13.19 6.75 6.30
C PHE A 35 13.30 7.31 4.88
N GLY A 36 12.97 8.58 4.67
CA GLY A 36 13.12 9.25 3.39
C GLY A 36 12.47 10.63 3.36
N ALA A 37 12.51 11.25 2.21
CA ALA A 37 11.95 12.57 1.99
C ALA A 37 11.21 12.67 0.65
N LYS A 38 10.12 13.43 0.64
CA LYS A 38 9.44 13.84 -0.60
C LYS A 38 10.30 14.89 -1.29
N GLN A 39 10.58 14.66 -2.57
CA GLN A 39 11.32 15.57 -3.42
C GLN A 39 10.52 15.93 -4.67
N ALA A 40 10.81 17.08 -5.25
CA ALA A 40 10.28 17.47 -6.55
C ALA A 40 11.46 17.80 -7.47
N SER A 41 11.52 17.11 -8.60
CA SER A 41 12.47 17.38 -9.67
C SER A 41 11.79 18.10 -10.81
N THR A 42 12.48 19.09 -11.38
CA THR A 42 11.99 19.80 -12.58
C THR A 42 12.50 19.11 -13.82
N HIS A 43 11.60 18.80 -14.71
CA HIS A 43 11.88 18.22 -16.02
C HIS A 43 11.38 19.15 -17.11
N VAL A 44 11.93 19.03 -18.29
CA VAL A 44 11.50 19.81 -19.46
C VAL A 44 11.01 18.85 -20.54
N ASN A 45 9.83 19.12 -21.06
CA ASN A 45 9.32 18.43 -22.24
C ASN A 45 9.58 19.30 -23.46
N LEU A 46 10.39 18.78 -24.39
CA LEU A 46 10.70 19.45 -25.66
C LEU A 46 9.70 18.96 -26.71
N ARG A 47 8.86 19.86 -27.22
CA ARG A 47 7.96 19.60 -28.34
C ARG A 47 8.19 20.67 -29.43
N GLY A 48 8.99 20.32 -30.44
CA GLY A 48 9.48 21.29 -31.42
C GLY A 48 10.28 22.39 -30.72
N ASP A 49 10.07 23.64 -31.10
CA ASP A 49 10.79 24.79 -30.53
C ASP A 49 10.26 25.27 -29.17
N LYS A 50 9.29 24.56 -28.58
CA LYS A 50 8.68 24.95 -27.30
C LYS A 50 9.13 24.00 -26.19
N SER A 51 9.84 24.55 -25.22
CA SER A 51 10.13 23.86 -23.96
C SER A 51 9.02 24.13 -22.92
N ARG A 52 8.52 23.08 -22.28
CA ARG A 52 7.55 23.20 -21.19
C ARG A 52 8.07 22.50 -19.95
N PRO A 53 8.41 23.23 -18.89
CA PRO A 53 8.82 22.63 -17.64
C PRO A 53 7.63 21.94 -16.96
N TYR A 54 7.89 20.82 -16.32
CA TYR A 54 6.93 20.12 -15.45
C TYR A 54 7.64 19.52 -14.24
N TYR A 55 6.89 19.34 -13.16
CA TYR A 55 7.43 18.82 -11.91
C TYR A 55 7.07 17.34 -11.74
N VAL A 56 8.03 16.57 -11.29
CA VAL A 56 7.84 15.17 -10.90
C VAL A 56 8.11 15.05 -9.41
N GLY A 57 7.06 14.69 -8.66
CA GLY A 57 7.19 14.34 -7.27
C GLY A 57 7.72 12.91 -7.13
N ASN A 58 8.74 12.72 -6.33
CA ASN A 58 9.30 11.43 -5.97
C ASN A 58 9.50 11.33 -4.45
N TYR A 59 9.75 10.11 -3.99
CA TYR A 59 10.15 9.83 -2.61
C TYR A 59 11.55 9.22 -2.66
N GLN A 60 12.49 9.85 -1.98
CA GLN A 60 13.85 9.35 -1.87
C GLN A 60 14.04 8.71 -0.51
N PHE A 61 14.39 7.42 -0.51
CA PHE A 61 14.73 6.69 0.69
C PHE A 61 16.13 7.06 1.16
N LEU A 62 16.35 7.02 2.48
CA LEU A 62 17.68 7.13 3.07
C LEU A 62 18.42 5.80 2.92
N THR A 63 19.74 5.84 3.11
CA THR A 63 20.58 4.63 3.14
C THR A 63 20.07 3.67 4.23
N HIS A 64 20.04 2.38 3.92
CA HIS A 64 19.52 1.31 4.79
C HIS A 64 18.04 1.48 5.20
N THR A 65 17.24 2.13 4.35
CA THR A 65 15.80 2.18 4.52
C THR A 65 15.11 1.73 3.23
N GLY A 66 13.88 1.22 3.35
CA GLY A 66 13.16 0.71 2.21
C GLY A 66 11.68 0.48 2.50
N LEU A 67 11.07 -0.34 1.68
CA LEU A 67 9.71 -0.82 1.83
C LEU A 67 9.74 -2.32 2.12
N TYR A 68 8.72 -2.81 2.79
CA TYR A 68 8.47 -4.23 2.96
C TYR A 68 7.10 -4.60 2.39
N ILE A 69 6.94 -5.86 2.05
CA ILE A 69 5.69 -6.44 1.56
C ILE A 69 5.27 -7.53 2.55
N ILE A 70 4.00 -7.55 2.90
CA ILE A 70 3.39 -8.65 3.65
C ILE A 70 2.61 -9.48 2.63
N ALA A 71 2.94 -10.75 2.53
CA ALA A 71 2.26 -11.67 1.64
C ALA A 71 1.89 -12.95 2.40
N GLY A 72 0.70 -13.49 2.12
CA GLY A 72 0.27 -14.78 2.62
C GLY A 72 0.00 -15.69 1.44
N PHE A 73 0.41 -16.96 1.54
CA PHE A 73 0.29 -17.95 0.48
C PHE A 73 -0.49 -19.17 0.99
N SER A 74 -1.24 -19.78 0.11
CA SER A 74 -1.96 -21.03 0.37
C SER A 74 -1.09 -22.27 0.11
N ASP A 75 -0.02 -22.09 -0.66
CA ASP A 75 0.89 -23.15 -1.10
C ASP A 75 2.26 -22.59 -1.49
N ASP A 76 3.26 -23.46 -1.47
CA ASP A 76 4.66 -23.11 -1.77
C ASP A 76 4.86 -22.71 -3.24
N SER A 77 4.12 -23.31 -4.17
CA SER A 77 4.24 -22.98 -5.60
C SER A 77 3.84 -21.53 -5.88
N SER A 78 2.79 -21.05 -5.21
CA SER A 78 2.36 -19.65 -5.29
C SER A 78 3.40 -18.70 -4.68
N ARG A 79 4.07 -19.12 -3.60
CA ARG A 79 5.16 -18.37 -2.98
C ARG A 79 6.35 -18.25 -3.95
N ASP A 80 6.84 -19.36 -4.47
CA ASP A 80 8.00 -19.40 -5.37
C ASP A 80 7.75 -18.55 -6.63
N LEU A 81 6.54 -18.64 -7.19
CA LEU A 81 6.15 -17.80 -8.32
C LEU A 81 6.14 -16.31 -7.97
N PHE A 82 5.61 -15.96 -6.79
CA PHE A 82 5.57 -14.58 -6.33
C PHE A 82 6.96 -13.99 -6.16
N GLU A 83 7.88 -14.74 -5.55
CA GLU A 83 9.27 -14.33 -5.32
C GLU A 83 9.99 -14.08 -6.66
N ALA A 84 9.88 -15.01 -7.61
CA ALA A 84 10.45 -14.85 -8.95
C ALA A 84 9.88 -13.62 -9.69
N ILE A 85 8.57 -13.38 -9.59
CA ILE A 85 7.94 -12.22 -10.21
C ILE A 85 8.39 -10.92 -9.51
N LEU A 86 8.60 -10.95 -8.20
CA LEU A 86 9.02 -9.78 -7.44
C LEU A 86 10.43 -9.32 -7.83
N GLU A 87 11.36 -10.24 -8.06
CA GLU A 87 12.69 -9.93 -8.59
C GLU A 87 12.60 -9.25 -9.97
N LEU A 88 11.81 -9.83 -10.88
CA LEU A 88 11.58 -9.24 -12.21
C LEU A 88 10.92 -7.87 -12.13
N LEU A 89 10.03 -7.68 -11.15
CA LEU A 89 9.40 -6.40 -10.89
C LEU A 89 10.42 -5.36 -10.42
N GLY A 90 11.43 -5.78 -9.63
CA GLY A 90 12.52 -4.91 -9.19
C GLY A 90 13.28 -4.31 -10.38
N LEU A 91 13.56 -5.11 -11.41
CA LEU A 91 14.22 -4.65 -12.65
C LEU A 91 13.35 -3.67 -13.45
N SER A 92 12.03 -3.93 -13.52
CA SER A 92 11.10 -3.07 -14.25
C SER A 92 10.64 -1.84 -13.46
N GLY A 93 10.72 -1.89 -12.14
CA GLY A 93 10.35 -0.84 -11.21
C GLY A 93 8.86 -0.74 -10.91
N ILE A 94 8.53 -0.11 -9.79
CA ILE A 94 7.18 0.19 -9.34
C ILE A 94 6.88 1.70 -9.41
N GLY A 95 5.60 2.07 -9.48
CA GLY A 95 5.17 3.47 -9.49
C GLY A 95 5.23 4.12 -10.86
N GLY A 96 5.44 5.44 -10.88
CA GLY A 96 5.49 6.25 -12.09
C GLY A 96 6.92 6.44 -12.63
N LYS A 97 7.02 6.89 -13.89
CA LYS A 97 8.31 7.22 -14.53
C LYS A 97 9.33 6.07 -14.61
N ARG A 98 8.86 4.83 -14.66
CA ARG A 98 9.70 3.62 -14.75
C ARG A 98 10.65 3.65 -15.94
N SER A 99 10.21 4.15 -17.10
CA SER A 99 11.05 4.35 -18.29
C SER A 99 12.20 5.35 -18.08
N GLY A 100 12.11 6.21 -17.08
CA GLY A 100 13.17 7.11 -16.64
C GLY A 100 14.03 6.54 -15.52
N GLY A 101 13.91 5.25 -15.20
CA GLY A 101 14.69 4.56 -14.17
C GLY A 101 14.16 4.68 -12.75
N TYR A 102 13.00 5.33 -12.55
CA TYR A 102 12.39 5.45 -11.23
C TYR A 102 11.74 4.14 -10.78
N GLY A 103 11.74 3.91 -9.48
CA GLY A 103 11.04 2.80 -8.83
C GLY A 103 11.69 1.44 -8.97
N LYS A 104 12.90 1.34 -9.52
CA LYS A 104 13.70 0.12 -9.47
C LYS A 104 14.08 -0.18 -8.03
N PHE A 105 14.14 -1.45 -7.68
CA PHE A 105 14.51 -1.90 -6.35
C PHE A 105 15.21 -3.26 -6.41
N GLU A 106 15.89 -3.57 -5.36
CA GLU A 106 16.50 -4.88 -5.09
C GLU A 106 15.91 -5.42 -3.80
N LEU A 107 15.78 -6.73 -3.68
CA LEU A 107 15.44 -7.38 -2.43
C LEU A 107 16.66 -7.29 -1.53
N ALA A 108 16.49 -6.75 -0.32
CA ALA A 108 17.60 -6.51 0.59
C ALA A 108 18.06 -7.81 1.27
N ASP A 109 17.09 -8.68 1.60
CA ASP A 109 17.31 -9.92 2.34
C ASP A 109 16.36 -11.00 1.84
N ASP A 110 16.59 -12.24 2.25
CA ASP A 110 15.68 -13.35 2.04
C ASP A 110 14.34 -13.09 2.76
N PRO A 111 13.24 -13.66 2.25
CA PRO A 111 11.94 -13.54 2.88
C PRO A 111 11.96 -14.06 4.32
N ILE A 112 11.38 -13.31 5.24
CA ILE A 112 11.25 -13.68 6.64
C ILE A 112 9.87 -14.28 6.86
N GLU A 113 9.81 -15.50 7.35
CA GLU A 113 8.54 -16.07 7.81
C GLU A 113 8.10 -15.37 9.11
N LEU A 114 6.86 -14.93 9.10
CA LEU A 114 6.31 -14.20 10.24
C LEU A 114 5.78 -15.19 11.27
N GLU A 115 6.38 -15.21 12.44
CA GLU A 115 6.07 -16.12 13.54
C GLU A 115 5.64 -15.39 14.81
N SER A 116 5.02 -16.14 15.74
CA SER A 116 4.58 -15.59 17.03
C SER A 116 5.75 -15.12 17.91
N GLU A 117 6.89 -15.77 17.78
CA GLU A 117 8.14 -15.43 18.48
C GLU A 117 9.16 -14.86 17.48
N GLY A 118 8.78 -13.80 16.80
CA GLY A 118 9.65 -13.14 15.82
C GLY A 118 10.89 -12.53 16.45
N VAL A 119 11.91 -12.31 15.61
CA VAL A 119 13.22 -11.76 16.05
C VAL A 119 13.08 -10.36 16.65
N TYR A 120 12.15 -9.59 16.14
CA TYR A 120 11.87 -8.23 16.61
C TYR A 120 10.48 -8.11 17.23
N GLU A 121 10.34 -7.20 18.20
CA GLU A 121 9.04 -6.91 18.86
C GLU A 121 7.95 -6.54 17.83
N ASP A 122 8.29 -5.81 16.79
CA ASP A 122 7.35 -5.42 15.74
C ASP A 122 6.88 -6.62 14.89
N ASP A 123 7.70 -7.65 14.70
CA ASP A 123 7.34 -8.89 13.97
C ASP A 123 6.32 -9.71 14.76
N SER A 124 6.58 -9.97 16.04
CA SER A 124 5.66 -10.67 16.92
C SER A 124 4.33 -9.91 17.06
N ALA A 125 4.39 -8.59 17.16
CA ALA A 125 3.20 -7.75 17.22
C ALA A 125 2.40 -7.82 15.91
N LEU A 126 3.06 -7.80 14.74
CA LEU A 126 2.42 -7.94 13.45
C LEU A 126 1.76 -9.30 13.30
N TYR A 127 2.45 -10.37 13.69
CA TYR A 127 1.89 -11.72 13.72
C TYR A 127 0.60 -11.76 14.55
N ALA A 128 0.65 -11.26 15.77
CA ALA A 128 -0.50 -11.22 16.66
C ALA A 128 -1.68 -10.43 16.06
N LEU A 129 -1.42 -9.28 15.46
CA LEU A 129 -2.43 -8.45 14.83
C LEU A 129 -3.08 -9.11 13.60
N LEU A 130 -2.30 -9.80 12.77
CA LEU A 130 -2.80 -10.53 11.59
C LEU A 130 -3.64 -11.75 11.97
N HIS A 131 -3.29 -12.42 13.08
CA HIS A 131 -4.00 -13.61 13.56
C HIS A 131 -5.14 -13.28 14.53
N ASN A 132 -5.21 -12.05 15.06
CA ASN A 132 -6.36 -11.61 15.85
C ASN A 132 -7.59 -11.44 14.94
N LYS A 133 -8.59 -12.30 15.16
CA LYS A 133 -9.88 -12.26 14.44
C LYS A 133 -11.01 -11.71 15.34
N HIS A 134 -10.68 -11.26 16.54
CA HIS A 134 -11.62 -10.68 17.50
C HIS A 134 -11.62 -9.16 17.45
N GLY A 135 -12.70 -8.55 17.94
CA GLY A 135 -12.83 -7.10 17.98
C GLY A 135 -13.07 -6.48 16.60
N LYS A 136 -12.61 -5.25 16.46
CA LYS A 136 -12.71 -4.51 15.19
C LYS A 136 -11.52 -4.83 14.28
N MET A 137 -11.77 -4.80 13.00
CA MET A 137 -10.76 -5.08 11.97
C MET A 137 -10.33 -3.77 11.29
N MET A 138 -9.04 -3.49 11.29
CA MET A 138 -8.47 -2.36 10.58
C MET A 138 -7.85 -2.80 9.26
N CYS A 139 -8.20 -2.11 8.19
CA CYS A 139 -7.64 -2.36 6.86
C CYS A 139 -6.23 -1.77 6.77
N ILE A 140 -5.25 -2.57 6.39
CA ILE A 140 -3.86 -2.13 6.15
C ILE A 140 -3.48 -2.09 4.68
N SER A 141 -4.40 -2.48 3.80
CA SER A 141 -4.26 -2.34 2.34
C SER A 141 -5.51 -1.71 1.73
N ALA A 142 -5.43 -1.27 0.48
CA ALA A 142 -6.61 -0.76 -0.22
C ALA A 142 -7.60 -1.91 -0.49
N CYS A 143 -8.87 -1.73 -0.10
CA CYS A 143 -9.92 -2.74 -0.29
C CYS A 143 -11.08 -2.19 -1.16
N VAL A 144 -11.60 -3.02 -2.05
CA VAL A 144 -12.82 -2.73 -2.81
C VAL A 144 -13.89 -3.75 -2.37
N PRO A 145 -14.83 -3.33 -1.53
CA PRO A 145 -15.88 -4.22 -1.04
C PRO A 145 -16.71 -4.79 -2.17
N THR A 146 -17.21 -6.01 -1.98
CA THR A 146 -18.31 -6.56 -2.79
C THR A 146 -19.63 -5.88 -2.44
N SER A 147 -20.64 -6.05 -3.26
CA SER A 147 -21.98 -5.48 -3.00
C SER A 147 -22.53 -5.91 -1.64
N ASP A 148 -22.31 -7.17 -1.26
CA ASP A 148 -22.79 -7.74 0.00
C ASP A 148 -22.05 -7.20 1.24
N GLU A 149 -20.82 -6.75 1.04
CA GLU A 149 -19.99 -6.22 2.12
C GLU A 149 -20.27 -4.74 2.44
N VAL A 150 -20.99 -4.04 1.57
CA VAL A 150 -21.31 -2.61 1.77
C VAL A 150 -22.07 -2.36 3.08
N ALA A 151 -22.94 -3.28 3.47
CA ALA A 151 -23.68 -3.17 4.74
C ALA A 151 -22.76 -3.22 5.95
N THR A 152 -21.74 -4.08 5.92
CA THR A 152 -20.70 -4.17 6.96
C THR A 152 -19.81 -2.91 6.97
N LEU A 153 -19.41 -2.44 5.80
CA LEU A 153 -18.61 -1.21 5.68
C LEU A 153 -19.32 -0.01 6.30
N LYS A 154 -20.63 0.14 6.07
CA LYS A 154 -21.44 1.25 6.63
C LYS A 154 -21.47 1.29 8.15
N GLN A 155 -21.20 0.17 8.83
CA GLN A 155 -21.13 0.10 10.29
C GLN A 155 -19.75 0.50 10.84
N GLY A 156 -18.78 0.73 9.96
CA GLY A 156 -17.40 1.06 10.29
C GLY A 156 -17.09 2.57 10.21
N SER A 157 -15.86 2.88 10.56
CA SER A 157 -15.24 4.19 10.31
C SER A 157 -14.29 4.07 9.13
N TYR A 158 -14.62 4.65 7.99
CA TYR A 158 -13.84 4.46 6.78
C TYR A 158 -13.63 5.74 5.99
N LYS A 159 -12.60 5.73 5.15
CA LYS A 159 -12.36 6.75 4.14
C LYS A 159 -12.33 6.10 2.76
N LEU A 160 -12.95 6.76 1.78
CA LEU A 160 -12.87 6.36 0.39
C LEU A 160 -11.81 7.19 -0.33
N GLN A 161 -11.04 6.51 -1.18
CA GLN A 161 -10.09 7.15 -2.07
C GLN A 161 -10.40 6.78 -3.50
N LYS A 162 -10.58 7.79 -4.37
CA LYS A 162 -10.72 7.58 -5.80
C LYS A 162 -9.39 7.16 -6.41
N ARG A 163 -9.40 6.10 -7.18
CA ARG A 163 -8.28 5.60 -7.99
C ARG A 163 -8.63 5.71 -9.46
N GLY A 164 -7.69 6.14 -10.27
CA GLY A 164 -7.83 6.30 -11.70
C GLY A 164 -6.45 6.40 -12.35
N GLY A 165 -6.38 6.75 -13.62
CA GLY A 165 -5.15 6.95 -14.36
C GLY A 165 -5.18 6.32 -15.75
N PHE A 166 -4.01 5.99 -16.25
CA PHE A 166 -3.82 5.42 -17.59
C PHE A 166 -3.22 4.02 -17.48
N VAL A 167 -3.49 3.20 -18.49
CA VAL A 167 -2.83 1.93 -18.68
C VAL A 167 -1.75 2.12 -19.74
N GLY A 168 -0.52 1.70 -19.41
CA GLY A 168 0.52 1.51 -20.40
C GLY A 168 0.44 0.06 -20.90
N SER A 169 0.36 -0.12 -22.20
CA SER A 169 0.41 -1.43 -22.83
C SER A 169 1.41 -1.38 -23.98
N THR A 170 2.24 -2.41 -24.10
CA THR A 170 3.17 -2.59 -25.22
C THR A 170 2.43 -2.82 -26.54
N GLY A 171 1.17 -3.21 -26.49
CA GLY A 171 0.30 -3.45 -27.66
C GLY A 171 -0.56 -2.26 -28.06
N SER A 172 -0.38 -1.08 -27.43
CA SER A 172 -1.16 0.13 -27.79
C SER A 172 -0.25 1.33 -27.97
N GLU A 173 -0.34 1.97 -29.11
CA GLU A 173 0.40 3.22 -29.42
C GLU A 173 -0.09 4.38 -28.56
N THR A 174 -1.30 4.31 -28.03
CA THR A 174 -1.92 5.35 -27.23
C THR A 174 -2.17 4.90 -25.79
N GLN A 175 -1.98 5.82 -24.86
CA GLN A 175 -2.34 5.58 -23.46
C GLN A 175 -3.86 5.50 -23.31
N VAL A 176 -4.37 4.38 -22.83
CA VAL A 176 -5.79 4.18 -22.57
C VAL A 176 -6.12 4.61 -21.14
N LYS A 177 -7.11 5.50 -21.01
CA LYS A 177 -7.61 5.91 -19.71
C LYS A 177 -8.44 4.79 -19.11
N ARG A 178 -8.05 4.34 -17.90
CA ARG A 178 -8.80 3.33 -17.18
C ARG A 178 -10.02 3.91 -16.46
N ASN A 179 -11.01 3.06 -16.21
CA ASN A 179 -12.17 3.41 -15.39
C ASN A 179 -11.74 3.82 -13.98
N SER A 180 -12.36 4.87 -13.45
CA SER A 180 -12.14 5.30 -12.07
C SER A 180 -12.97 4.44 -11.12
N TYR A 181 -12.41 4.07 -9.99
CA TYR A 181 -13.09 3.34 -8.92
C TYR A 181 -12.71 3.89 -7.55
N HIS A 182 -13.44 3.52 -6.53
CA HIS A 182 -13.14 3.93 -5.15
C HIS A 182 -12.67 2.71 -4.36
N VAL A 183 -11.68 2.94 -3.51
CA VAL A 183 -11.17 1.96 -2.56
C VAL A 183 -11.43 2.45 -1.14
N VAL A 184 -11.68 1.52 -0.25
CA VAL A 184 -11.58 1.75 1.19
C VAL A 184 -10.10 1.93 1.49
N LYS A 185 -9.74 3.05 2.08
CA LYS A 185 -8.37 3.43 2.35
C LYS A 185 -7.84 2.69 3.58
N GLU A 186 -6.55 2.42 3.59
CA GLU A 186 -5.81 1.93 4.76
C GLU A 186 -6.08 2.80 6.01
N GLY A 187 -6.15 2.16 7.19
CA GLY A 187 -6.56 2.77 8.44
C GLY A 187 -8.09 2.85 8.65
N SER A 188 -8.89 2.37 7.69
CA SER A 188 -10.33 2.22 7.89
C SER A 188 -10.63 1.02 8.79
N VAL A 189 -11.64 1.16 9.64
CA VAL A 189 -12.00 0.16 10.66
C VAL A 189 -13.44 -0.31 10.46
N CYS A 190 -13.63 -1.63 10.44
CA CYS A 190 -14.95 -2.28 10.28
C CYS A 190 -15.20 -3.28 11.42
N PRO A 191 -16.47 -3.66 11.69
CA PRO A 191 -16.79 -4.70 12.68
C PRO A 191 -16.18 -6.05 12.36
N LYS A 192 -15.97 -6.36 11.07
CA LYS A 192 -15.29 -7.57 10.58
C LYS A 192 -14.48 -7.25 9.32
N ALA A 193 -13.50 -8.08 9.04
CA ALA A 193 -12.72 -8.00 7.81
C ALA A 193 -13.61 -8.16 6.57
N LEU A 194 -13.34 -7.38 5.53
CA LEU A 194 -13.95 -7.53 4.22
C LEU A 194 -12.98 -8.30 3.32
N VAL A 195 -13.49 -9.21 2.53
CA VAL A 195 -12.67 -9.95 1.56
C VAL A 195 -12.26 -9.03 0.41
N GLY A 196 -13.20 -8.23 -0.05
CA GLY A 196 -13.02 -7.40 -1.24
C GLY A 196 -13.09 -8.19 -2.54
N GLN A 197 -12.72 -7.55 -3.64
CA GLN A 197 -12.82 -8.18 -4.96
C GLN A 197 -11.70 -7.76 -5.90
N MET A 198 -11.41 -8.63 -6.87
CA MET A 198 -10.59 -8.30 -8.02
C MET A 198 -11.41 -7.46 -9.01
N LEU A 199 -10.86 -6.36 -9.49
CA LEU A 199 -11.51 -5.49 -10.48
C LEU A 199 -10.87 -5.66 -11.85
N THR A 200 -11.68 -5.71 -12.89
CA THR A 200 -11.27 -5.43 -14.27
C THR A 200 -11.50 -3.93 -14.53
N ILE A 201 -10.45 -3.19 -14.80
CA ILE A 201 -10.48 -1.71 -14.88
C ILE A 201 -10.35 -1.15 -16.29
N THR A 202 -10.28 -2.01 -17.28
CA THR A 202 -10.32 -1.63 -18.70
C THR A 202 -11.60 -2.15 -19.32
N GLY A 203 -12.26 -1.29 -20.11
CA GLY A 203 -13.27 -1.75 -21.04
C GLY A 203 -12.62 -2.42 -22.25
N ASP A 204 -13.39 -2.58 -23.35
CA ASP A 204 -13.00 -3.25 -24.60
C ASP A 204 -11.88 -2.52 -25.40
N SER A 205 -11.27 -1.50 -24.79
CA SER A 205 -10.30 -0.62 -25.44
C SER A 205 -8.87 -1.22 -25.51
N LEU A 206 -8.62 -2.35 -24.88
CA LEU A 206 -7.32 -3.04 -24.90
C LEU A 206 -7.48 -4.49 -25.32
N PRO A 207 -6.47 -5.07 -25.98
CA PRO A 207 -6.50 -6.47 -26.42
C PRO A 207 -6.42 -7.48 -25.25
N HIS A 208 -6.19 -7.00 -24.04
CA HIS A 208 -6.11 -7.82 -22.83
C HIS A 208 -6.76 -7.11 -21.63
N PRO A 209 -7.33 -7.86 -20.69
CA PRO A 209 -7.87 -7.28 -19.46
C PRO A 209 -6.75 -6.74 -18.58
N VAL A 210 -7.06 -5.69 -17.81
CA VAL A 210 -6.18 -5.15 -16.76
C VAL A 210 -6.88 -5.28 -15.42
N TYR A 211 -6.26 -6.03 -14.54
CA TYR A 211 -6.81 -6.32 -13.22
C TYR A 211 -6.25 -5.38 -12.16
N ARG A 212 -7.03 -5.19 -11.13
CA ARG A 212 -6.61 -4.54 -9.88
C ARG A 212 -7.03 -5.37 -8.69
N ASN A 213 -6.07 -5.71 -7.87
CA ASN A 213 -6.36 -6.34 -6.59
C ASN A 213 -7.05 -5.31 -5.68
N GLY A 214 -8.27 -5.62 -5.28
CA GLY A 214 -9.04 -4.90 -4.28
C GLY A 214 -9.39 -5.78 -3.08
N MET A 215 -8.72 -6.92 -2.93
CA MET A 215 -8.83 -7.76 -1.74
C MET A 215 -8.09 -7.11 -0.58
N GLY A 216 -8.77 -6.97 0.55
CA GLY A 216 -8.24 -6.26 1.71
C GLY A 216 -7.37 -7.15 2.58
N LEU A 217 -6.25 -6.61 3.08
CA LEU A 217 -5.50 -7.20 4.19
C LEU A 217 -5.92 -6.48 5.48
N TRP A 218 -6.29 -7.24 6.50
CA TRP A 218 -6.88 -6.74 7.73
C TRP A 218 -6.15 -7.26 8.95
N ILE A 219 -6.10 -6.43 9.98
CA ILE A 219 -5.57 -6.76 11.29
C ILE A 219 -6.63 -6.54 12.36
N GLY A 220 -6.63 -7.39 13.36
CA GLY A 220 -7.52 -7.22 14.52
C GLY A 220 -6.99 -6.15 15.45
N VAL A 221 -7.85 -5.21 15.82
CA VAL A 221 -7.50 -4.08 16.70
C VAL A 221 -8.56 -3.95 17.80
N ASP A 222 -8.09 -3.95 19.02
CA ASP A 222 -8.94 -3.74 20.19
C ASP A 222 -8.97 -2.24 20.51
N TYR A 223 -10.04 -1.60 20.09
CA TYR A 223 -10.35 -0.23 20.52
C TYR A 223 -11.46 -0.30 21.56
N GLU A 224 -11.10 -0.20 22.82
CA GLU A 224 -12.05 0.19 23.86
C GLU A 224 -12.38 1.69 23.81
#